data_ef090e04b8398e5a9eb69d0f4aa0c89c
#
_entry.id   ef090e04b8398e5a9eb69d0f4aa0c89c
#
_cell.length_a   1.000
_cell.length_b   1.000
_cell.length_c   1.000
_cell.angle_alpha   90.00
_cell.angle_beta   90.00
_cell.angle_gamma   90.00
#
_symmetry.space_group_name_H-M   'P 1'
#
loop_
_entity.id
_entity.type
_entity.pdbx_description
1 polymer ?
#
loop_
_entity_poly.entity_id
_entity_poly.type
_entity_poly.pdbx_seq_one_letter_code
_entity_poly.pdbx_strand_id
1 'polypeptide(L)'
;DTAGYSDLIFGLFGLLNFQFSPRIANNHGTKLWRIEKEADYGILNDVSKNRINKNLIQEHWEDILRVAGSLKSGKVNATELTRALQRDGQPTSLGKAITEYGKVYKTKHQLRYLSDEIYARQILEQLNKGEARHSLCRNIFYGKNGRLYQTYFDGMEEQLNSLSLVT
;
A
#
# COMPACT_ATOMS: atom_id res chain seq x y z
N ASP A 1 -8.68 0.65 7.00
CA ASP A 1 -7.50 -0.14 7.32
C ASP A 1 -6.25 0.61 6.87
N THR A 2 -5.35 0.90 7.80
CA THR A 2 -4.11 1.63 7.53
C THR A 2 -2.89 0.70 7.45
N ALA A 3 -3.09 -0.62 7.57
CA ALA A 3 -2.00 -1.60 7.63
C ALA A 3 -1.13 -1.62 6.36
N GLY A 4 -1.69 -1.30 5.19
CA GLY A 4 -0.97 -1.19 3.93
C GLY A 4 -0.29 0.16 3.67
N TYR A 5 -0.44 1.16 4.55
CA TYR A 5 0.05 2.52 4.33
C TYR A 5 1.55 2.66 4.68
N SER A 6 2.39 1.78 4.16
CA SER A 6 3.83 1.82 4.38
C SER A 6 4.59 2.33 3.15
N ASP A 7 5.71 3.01 3.37
CA ASP A 7 6.55 3.53 2.28
C ASP A 7 7.05 2.39 1.38
N LEU A 8 7.34 1.20 1.95
CA LEU A 8 7.76 0.02 1.20
C LEU A 8 6.68 -0.43 0.20
N ILE A 9 5.41 -0.47 0.62
CA ILE A 9 4.29 -0.86 -0.25
C ILE A 9 4.12 0.15 -1.38
N PHE A 10 4.17 1.46 -1.09
CA PHE A 10 4.17 2.48 -2.14
C PHE A 10 5.32 2.29 -3.13
N GLY A 11 6.51 1.89 -2.65
CA GLY A 11 7.65 1.58 -3.50
C GLY A 11 7.41 0.41 -4.43
N LEU A 12 6.91 -0.71 -3.91
CA LEU A 12 6.62 -1.91 -4.71
C LEU A 12 5.55 -1.65 -5.76
N PHE A 13 4.45 -0.97 -5.42
CA PHE A 13 3.42 -0.59 -6.40
C PHE A 13 3.97 0.37 -7.45
N GLY A 14 4.79 1.35 -7.03
CA GLY A 14 5.44 2.30 -7.95
C GLY A 14 6.38 1.61 -8.94
N LEU A 15 7.16 0.61 -8.51
CA LEU A 15 8.04 -0.20 -9.37
C LEU A 15 7.26 -0.97 -10.44
N LEU A 16 6.06 -1.43 -10.12
CA LEU A 16 5.19 -2.16 -11.05
C LEU A 16 4.33 -1.23 -11.91
N ASN A 17 4.47 0.08 -11.76
CA ASN A 17 3.65 1.11 -12.39
C ASN A 17 2.16 0.98 -12.05
N PHE A 18 1.84 0.49 -10.85
CA PHE A 18 0.49 0.49 -10.33
C PHE A 18 0.26 1.72 -9.44
N GLN A 19 -0.92 2.30 -9.55
CA GLN A 19 -1.34 3.37 -8.66
C GLN A 19 -1.90 2.76 -7.37
N PHE A 20 -1.17 2.94 -6.27
CA PHE A 20 -1.65 2.60 -4.94
C PHE A 20 -2.27 3.84 -4.29
N SER A 21 -3.56 3.78 -3.99
CA SER A 21 -4.36 4.94 -3.55
C SER A 21 -5.15 4.63 -2.28
N PRO A 22 -4.48 4.38 -1.15
CA PRO A 22 -5.16 4.14 0.11
C PRO A 22 -5.80 5.42 0.67
N ARG A 23 -6.86 5.27 1.48
CA ARG A 23 -7.42 6.38 2.25
C ARG A 23 -6.39 6.92 3.24
N ILE A 24 -6.32 8.24 3.34
CA ILE A 24 -5.55 8.93 4.39
C ILE A 24 -6.48 9.14 5.59
N ALA A 25 -6.26 8.39 6.66
CA ALA A 25 -7.14 8.43 7.84
C ALA A 25 -6.90 9.65 8.73
N ASN A 26 -5.68 10.19 8.76
CA ASN A 26 -5.31 11.33 9.60
C ASN A 26 -4.26 12.20 8.89
N ASN A 27 -4.59 13.47 8.69
CA ASN A 27 -3.69 14.42 8.05
C ASN A 27 -2.68 15.04 9.04
N HIS A 28 -2.91 14.96 10.36
CA HIS A 28 -2.08 15.58 11.42
C HIS A 28 -0.75 14.86 11.62
N GLY A 29 -0.15 14.20 10.91
CA GLY A 29 1.16 13.55 11.04
C GLY A 29 1.75 13.21 9.68
N THR A 30 1.12 13.72 8.64
CA THR A 30 1.53 13.47 7.26
C THR A 30 2.89 14.08 7.01
N LYS A 31 3.87 13.22 6.73
CA LYS A 31 5.23 13.65 6.36
C LYS A 31 5.31 13.71 4.85
N LEU A 32 5.59 14.90 4.33
CA LEU A 32 5.95 15.09 2.94
C LEU A 32 7.47 15.03 2.78
N TRP A 33 7.92 14.38 1.72
CA TRP A 33 9.33 14.14 1.46
C TRP A 33 9.76 14.91 0.22
N ARG A 34 10.90 15.63 0.33
CA ARG A 34 11.49 16.36 -0.79
C ARG A 34 12.64 15.56 -1.41
N ILE A 35 12.79 15.71 -2.71
CA ILE A 35 13.89 15.10 -3.48
C ILE A 35 15.12 15.99 -3.39
N GLU A 36 14.98 17.29 -3.70
CA GLU A 36 16.06 18.25 -3.66
C GLU A 36 16.04 19.06 -2.36
N LYS A 37 17.24 19.24 -1.78
CA LYS A 37 17.39 19.96 -0.51
C LYS A 37 17.10 21.44 -0.66
N GLU A 38 17.61 22.03 -1.72
CA GLU A 38 17.70 23.48 -1.93
C GLU A 38 16.62 24.01 -2.88
N ALA A 39 15.80 23.10 -3.43
CA ALA A 39 14.69 23.50 -4.28
C ALA A 39 13.63 24.24 -3.45
N ASP A 40 13.15 25.34 -4.01
CA ASP A 40 12.03 26.07 -3.44
C ASP A 40 10.70 25.43 -3.86
N TYR A 41 9.97 24.94 -2.88
CA TYR A 41 8.63 24.33 -3.05
C TYR A 41 7.51 25.32 -2.60
N GLY A 42 7.82 26.60 -2.44
CA GLY A 42 6.87 27.63 -2.02
C GLY A 42 6.24 27.30 -0.65
N ILE A 43 4.94 27.36 -0.58
CA ILE A 43 4.18 27.08 0.67
C ILE A 43 4.42 25.68 1.25
N LEU A 44 4.91 24.74 0.46
CA LEU A 44 5.20 23.39 0.92
C LEU A 44 6.54 23.28 1.66
N ASN A 45 7.37 24.32 1.68
CA ASN A 45 8.66 24.29 2.39
C ASN A 45 8.51 24.01 3.88
N ASP A 46 7.46 24.53 4.52
CA ASP A 46 7.22 24.36 5.95
C ASP A 46 6.77 22.95 6.34
N VAL A 47 6.11 22.23 5.43
CA VAL A 47 5.57 20.89 5.67
C VAL A 47 6.41 19.76 5.07
N SER A 48 7.30 20.05 4.12
CA SER A 48 8.19 19.08 3.47
C SER A 48 9.63 19.16 3.99
N LYS A 49 9.82 19.00 5.30
CA LYS A 49 11.16 19.09 5.95
C LYS A 49 11.99 17.82 5.79
N ASN A 50 11.36 16.70 5.46
CA ASN A 50 12.03 15.41 5.33
C ASN A 50 12.60 15.22 3.93
N ARG A 51 13.72 14.48 3.83
CA ARG A 51 14.42 14.25 2.55
C ARG A 51 14.44 12.78 2.21
N ILE A 52 14.44 12.53 0.91
CA ILE A 52 14.64 11.21 0.32
C ILE A 52 16.15 10.99 0.17
N ASN A 53 16.62 9.81 0.57
CA ASN A 53 18.00 9.42 0.36
C ASN A 53 18.20 8.91 -1.08
N LYS A 54 18.49 9.82 -2.01
CA LYS A 54 18.72 9.51 -3.43
C LYS A 54 19.93 8.60 -3.63
N ASN A 55 20.97 8.78 -2.84
CA ASN A 55 22.20 8.00 -2.99
C ASN A 55 21.93 6.52 -2.72
N LEU A 56 21.14 6.21 -1.70
CA LEU A 56 20.76 4.84 -1.39
C LEU A 56 19.92 4.20 -2.51
N ILE A 57 19.03 4.97 -3.14
CA ILE A 57 18.26 4.49 -4.29
C ILE A 57 19.20 4.21 -5.47
N GLN A 58 20.13 5.10 -5.77
CA GLN A 58 21.09 4.95 -6.86
C GLN A 58 22.04 3.77 -6.66
N GLU A 59 22.55 3.59 -5.45
CA GLU A 59 23.42 2.47 -5.07
C GLU A 59 22.75 1.11 -5.31
N HIS A 60 21.46 1.00 -5.03
CA HIS A 60 20.70 -0.23 -5.17
C HIS A 60 19.83 -0.30 -6.43
N TRP A 61 20.01 0.61 -7.39
CA TRP A 61 19.09 0.75 -8.51
C TRP A 61 18.95 -0.52 -9.35
N GLU A 62 20.05 -1.21 -9.64
CA GLU A 62 20.02 -2.44 -10.41
C GLU A 62 19.27 -3.56 -9.68
N ASP A 63 19.45 -3.68 -8.36
CA ASP A 63 18.74 -4.67 -7.54
C ASP A 63 17.24 -4.33 -7.45
N ILE A 64 16.90 -3.05 -7.37
CA ILE A 64 15.50 -2.57 -7.43
C ILE A 64 14.86 -3.00 -8.76
N LEU A 65 15.55 -2.84 -9.89
CA LEU A 65 15.06 -3.28 -11.20
C LEU A 65 14.91 -4.79 -11.30
N ARG A 66 15.82 -5.57 -10.69
CA ARG A 66 15.70 -7.04 -10.60
C ARG A 66 14.48 -7.46 -9.80
N VAL A 67 14.20 -6.78 -8.69
CA VAL A 67 12.99 -6.99 -7.89
C VAL A 67 11.74 -6.72 -8.72
N ALA A 68 11.68 -5.60 -9.41
CA ALA A 68 10.56 -5.25 -10.28
C ALA A 68 10.34 -6.29 -11.39
N GLY A 69 11.42 -6.74 -12.04
CA GLY A 69 11.38 -7.78 -13.07
C GLY A 69 10.91 -9.13 -12.53
N SER A 70 11.35 -9.52 -11.34
CA SER A 70 10.97 -10.79 -10.71
C SER A 70 9.48 -10.80 -10.32
N LEU A 71 8.97 -9.70 -9.78
CA LEU A 71 7.54 -9.54 -9.49
C LEU A 71 6.70 -9.56 -10.78
N LYS A 72 7.10 -8.77 -11.79
CA LYS A 72 6.37 -8.67 -13.05
C LYS A 72 6.31 -10.00 -13.81
N SER A 73 7.36 -10.81 -13.72
CA SER A 73 7.43 -12.13 -14.34
C SER A 73 6.77 -13.25 -13.52
N GLY A 74 6.23 -12.93 -12.32
CA GLY A 74 5.62 -13.91 -11.42
C GLY A 74 6.60 -14.93 -10.82
N LYS A 75 7.92 -14.70 -10.93
CA LYS A 75 8.94 -15.59 -10.35
C LYS A 75 9.00 -15.56 -8.83
N VAL A 76 8.56 -14.44 -8.25
CA VAL A 76 8.51 -14.22 -6.79
C VAL A 76 7.15 -13.62 -6.46
N ASN A 77 6.51 -14.12 -5.41
CA ASN A 77 5.27 -13.50 -4.94
C ASN A 77 5.57 -12.33 -3.99
N ALA A 78 4.62 -11.40 -3.88
CA ALA A 78 4.80 -10.18 -3.08
C ALA A 78 5.03 -10.45 -1.59
N THR A 79 4.44 -11.53 -1.04
CA THR A 79 4.59 -11.90 0.38
C THR A 79 6.01 -12.39 0.67
N GLU A 80 6.53 -13.27 -0.18
CA GLU A 80 7.90 -13.78 -0.05
C GLU A 80 8.92 -12.65 -0.20
N LEU A 81 8.71 -11.77 -1.19
CA LEU A 81 9.56 -10.62 -1.38
C LEU A 81 9.55 -9.69 -0.15
N THR A 82 8.37 -9.38 0.39
CA THR A 82 8.27 -8.51 1.57
C THR A 82 9.02 -9.09 2.76
N ARG A 83 9.00 -10.42 2.93
CA ARG A 83 9.81 -11.11 3.95
C ARG A 83 11.30 -11.03 3.66
N ALA A 84 11.70 -11.24 2.40
CA ALA A 84 13.10 -11.18 1.98
C ALA A 84 13.71 -9.78 2.12
N LEU A 85 12.90 -8.73 1.98
CA LEU A 85 13.30 -7.33 2.18
C LEU A 85 13.44 -6.95 3.67
N GLN A 86 13.08 -7.84 4.57
CA GLN A 86 13.23 -7.68 6.02
C GLN A 86 14.07 -8.82 6.59
N ARG A 87 14.89 -8.53 7.57
CA ARG A 87 15.66 -9.49 8.33
C ARG A 87 15.54 -9.16 9.81
N ASP A 88 15.08 -10.12 10.62
CA ASP A 88 14.86 -9.94 12.06
C ASP A 88 13.98 -8.73 12.40
N GLY A 89 12.94 -8.51 11.59
CA GLY A 89 12.03 -7.37 11.75
C GLY A 89 12.59 -6.02 11.29
N GLN A 90 13.82 -5.99 10.76
CA GLN A 90 14.46 -4.79 10.26
C GLN A 90 14.60 -4.83 8.73
N PRO A 91 14.39 -3.71 8.02
CA PRO A 91 14.57 -3.68 6.58
C PRO A 91 16.03 -3.87 6.19
N THR A 92 16.28 -4.73 5.19
CA THR A 92 17.59 -4.89 4.54
C THR A 92 18.00 -3.60 3.85
N SER A 93 19.28 -3.48 3.41
CA SER A 93 19.74 -2.34 2.60
C SER A 93 18.84 -2.09 1.38
N LEU A 94 18.53 -3.15 0.64
CA LEU A 94 17.63 -3.10 -0.50
C LEU A 94 16.19 -2.72 -0.08
N GLY A 95 15.69 -3.26 1.03
CA GLY A 95 14.41 -2.88 1.60
C GLY A 95 14.34 -1.40 1.96
N LYS A 96 15.42 -0.85 2.55
CA LYS A 96 15.54 0.60 2.82
C LYS A 96 15.55 1.41 1.54
N ALA A 97 16.27 0.98 0.49
CA ALA A 97 16.31 1.68 -0.80
C ALA A 97 14.92 1.72 -1.48
N ILE A 98 14.18 0.60 -1.47
CA ILE A 98 12.81 0.55 -1.98
C ILE A 98 11.88 1.43 -1.12
N THR A 99 12.08 1.48 0.19
CA THR A 99 11.34 2.38 1.09
C THR A 99 11.60 3.84 0.74
N GLU A 100 12.85 4.24 0.50
CA GLU A 100 13.19 5.60 0.05
C GLU A 100 12.52 5.94 -1.29
N TYR A 101 12.52 5.00 -2.24
CA TYR A 101 11.81 5.14 -3.51
C TYR A 101 10.29 5.30 -3.30
N GLY A 102 9.72 4.52 -2.39
CA GLY A 102 8.29 4.59 -2.05
C GLY A 102 7.84 5.91 -1.45
N LYS A 103 8.72 6.63 -0.74
CA LYS A 103 8.43 7.97 -0.21
C LYS A 103 8.07 8.97 -1.31
N VAL A 104 8.63 8.82 -2.52
CA VAL A 104 8.27 9.63 -3.69
C VAL A 104 6.79 9.42 -4.05
N TYR A 105 6.39 8.16 -4.22
CA TYR A 105 5.02 7.81 -4.60
C TYR A 105 4.02 8.16 -3.52
N LYS A 106 4.39 7.92 -2.26
CA LYS A 106 3.55 8.28 -1.12
C LYS A 106 3.34 9.79 -1.04
N THR A 107 4.40 10.59 -1.19
CA THR A 107 4.28 12.06 -1.21
C THR A 107 3.42 12.53 -2.37
N LYS A 108 3.62 11.98 -3.58
CA LYS A 108 2.79 12.26 -4.75
C LYS A 108 1.30 11.95 -4.47
N HIS A 109 1.02 10.80 -3.88
CA HIS A 109 -0.34 10.42 -3.50
C HIS A 109 -0.92 11.38 -2.47
N GLN A 110 -0.17 11.72 -1.42
CA GLN A 110 -0.59 12.64 -0.38
C GLN A 110 -0.91 14.04 -0.92
N LEU A 111 -0.05 14.58 -1.77
CA LEU A 111 -0.27 15.86 -2.42
C LEU A 111 -1.53 15.84 -3.28
N ARG A 112 -1.69 14.80 -4.10
CA ARG A 112 -2.89 14.65 -4.93
C ARG A 112 -4.16 14.50 -4.10
N TYR A 113 -4.12 13.72 -3.03
CA TYR A 113 -5.26 13.53 -2.13
C TYR A 113 -5.71 14.84 -1.47
N LEU A 114 -4.76 15.74 -1.15
CA LEU A 114 -5.05 17.03 -0.52
C LEU A 114 -5.49 18.10 -1.52
N SER A 115 -5.01 18.04 -2.78
CA SER A 115 -5.28 19.07 -3.79
C SER A 115 -6.41 18.74 -4.75
N ASP A 116 -6.80 17.45 -4.87
CA ASP A 116 -7.80 16.97 -5.83
C ASP A 116 -8.96 16.31 -5.05
N GLU A 117 -10.03 17.09 -4.84
CA GLU A 117 -11.22 16.63 -4.12
C GLU A 117 -11.92 15.47 -4.85
N ILE A 118 -11.90 15.47 -6.18
CA ILE A 118 -12.51 14.40 -6.98
C ILE A 118 -11.78 13.10 -6.73
N TYR A 119 -10.45 13.14 -6.75
CA TYR A 119 -9.60 11.99 -6.46
C TYR A 119 -9.83 11.44 -5.04
N ALA A 120 -9.88 12.32 -4.05
CA ALA A 120 -10.15 11.92 -2.67
C ALA A 120 -11.54 11.28 -2.51
N ARG A 121 -12.56 11.85 -3.19
CA ARG A 121 -13.93 11.32 -3.19
C ARG A 121 -14.01 9.94 -3.84
N GLN A 122 -13.35 9.73 -4.98
CA GLN A 122 -13.30 8.43 -5.65
C GLN A 122 -12.70 7.33 -4.74
N ILE A 123 -11.66 7.65 -3.98
CA ILE A 123 -11.06 6.71 -3.02
C ILE A 123 -12.07 6.35 -1.92
N LEU A 124 -12.78 7.34 -1.36
CA LEU A 124 -13.80 7.11 -0.34
C LEU A 124 -14.97 6.28 -0.87
N GLU A 125 -15.42 6.54 -2.09
CA GLU A 125 -16.48 5.76 -2.73
C GLU A 125 -16.09 4.28 -2.90
N GLN A 126 -14.86 4.00 -3.34
CA GLN A 126 -14.38 2.62 -3.46
C GLN A 126 -14.26 1.93 -2.10
N LEU A 127 -13.80 2.65 -1.08
CA LEU A 127 -13.76 2.12 0.29
C LEU A 127 -15.16 1.79 0.79
N ASN A 128 -16.13 2.70 0.62
CA ASN A 128 -17.51 2.50 1.03
C ASN A 128 -18.15 1.29 0.33
N LYS A 129 -17.86 1.07 -0.96
CA LYS A 129 -18.28 -0.15 -1.68
C LYS A 129 -17.71 -1.41 -1.05
N GLY A 130 -16.44 -1.40 -0.69
CA GLY A 130 -15.78 -2.52 0.01
C GLY A 130 -16.41 -2.78 1.39
N GLU A 131 -16.66 -1.72 2.16
CA GLU A 131 -17.32 -1.82 3.48
C GLU A 131 -18.76 -2.32 3.37
N ALA A 132 -19.51 -1.86 2.37
CA ALA A 132 -20.87 -2.35 2.10
C ALA A 132 -20.88 -3.84 1.74
N ARG A 133 -19.92 -4.28 0.92
CA ARG A 133 -19.75 -5.71 0.60
C ARG A 133 -19.43 -6.54 1.85
N HIS A 134 -18.51 -6.08 2.71
CA HIS A 134 -18.20 -6.75 3.97
C HIS A 134 -19.42 -6.80 4.91
N SER A 135 -20.24 -5.73 4.93
CA SER A 135 -21.47 -5.71 5.69
C SER A 135 -22.48 -6.74 5.17
N LEU A 136 -22.63 -6.84 3.84
CA LEU A 136 -23.48 -7.85 3.22
C LEU A 136 -23.00 -9.27 3.58
N CYS A 137 -21.71 -9.54 3.48
CA CYS A 137 -21.12 -10.84 3.85
C CYS A 137 -21.42 -11.18 5.33
N ARG A 138 -21.29 -10.21 6.25
CA ARG A 138 -21.63 -10.41 7.66
C ARG A 138 -23.11 -10.71 7.88
N ASN A 139 -23.99 -10.09 7.11
CA ASN A 139 -25.42 -10.35 7.19
C ASN A 139 -25.80 -11.76 6.70
N ILE A 140 -25.14 -12.25 5.67
CA ILE A 140 -25.32 -13.63 5.16
C ILE A 140 -24.88 -14.65 6.23
N PHE A 141 -23.78 -14.38 6.93
CA PHE A 141 -23.26 -15.24 8.00
C PHE A 141 -23.61 -14.72 9.41
N TYR A 142 -24.76 -14.09 9.59
CA TYR A 142 -25.11 -13.35 10.81
C TYR A 142 -24.99 -14.16 12.10
N GLY A 143 -25.31 -15.45 12.08
CA GLY A 143 -25.26 -16.33 13.24
C GLY A 143 -23.87 -16.51 13.86
N LYS A 144 -22.79 -16.11 13.14
CA LYS A 144 -21.39 -16.20 13.56
C LYS A 144 -20.64 -14.89 13.37
N ASN A 145 -21.37 -13.78 13.36
CA ASN A 145 -20.81 -12.44 13.15
C ASN A 145 -19.94 -12.34 11.88
N GLY A 146 -20.33 -13.01 10.82
CA GLY A 146 -19.62 -13.03 9.53
C GLY A 146 -18.37 -13.91 9.50
N ARG A 147 -18.16 -14.78 10.47
CA ARG A 147 -17.02 -15.71 10.52
C ARG A 147 -17.44 -17.12 10.14
N LEU A 148 -16.62 -17.76 9.31
CA LEU A 148 -16.71 -19.19 9.06
C LEU A 148 -16.05 -19.92 10.23
N TYR A 149 -16.88 -20.53 11.09
CA TYR A 149 -16.42 -21.35 12.21
C TYR A 149 -16.65 -22.82 11.87
N GLN A 150 -15.83 -23.38 11.02
CA GLN A 150 -15.81 -24.80 10.81
C GLN A 150 -14.46 -25.34 11.27
N THR A 151 -14.49 -26.37 12.10
CA THR A 151 -13.30 -27.04 12.63
C THR A 151 -12.61 -27.87 11.54
N TYR A 152 -13.35 -28.25 10.51
CA TYR A 152 -12.88 -29.05 9.38
C TYR A 152 -13.17 -28.36 8.06
N PHE A 153 -12.34 -28.62 7.07
CA PHE A 153 -12.44 -28.06 5.71
C PHE A 153 -13.76 -28.47 5.01
N ASP A 154 -14.31 -29.61 5.42
CA ASP A 154 -15.53 -30.19 4.87
C ASP A 154 -16.73 -29.24 5.10
N GLY A 155 -17.39 -28.84 4.02
CA GLY A 155 -18.51 -27.90 4.05
C GLY A 155 -18.15 -26.40 4.02
N MET A 156 -16.87 -26.03 4.14
CA MET A 156 -16.46 -24.61 4.00
C MET A 156 -16.55 -24.15 2.55
N GLU A 157 -16.26 -25.02 1.60
CA GLU A 157 -16.31 -24.70 0.17
C GLU A 157 -17.73 -24.35 -0.28
N GLU A 158 -18.74 -25.09 0.21
CA GLU A 158 -20.14 -24.82 -0.11
C GLU A 158 -20.60 -23.46 0.42
N GLN A 159 -20.16 -23.07 1.61
CA GLN A 159 -20.46 -21.78 2.20
C GLN A 159 -19.76 -20.65 1.43
N LEU A 160 -18.49 -20.83 1.03
CA LEU A 160 -17.75 -19.86 0.23
C LEU A 160 -18.33 -19.71 -1.17
N ASN A 161 -18.72 -20.83 -1.81
CA ASN A 161 -19.37 -20.81 -3.11
C ASN A 161 -20.73 -20.14 -3.05
N SER A 162 -21.53 -20.40 -2.02
CA SER A 162 -22.81 -19.73 -1.79
C SER A 162 -22.65 -18.24 -1.59
N LEU A 163 -21.60 -17.82 -0.85
CA LEU A 163 -21.26 -16.40 -0.68
C LEU A 163 -20.90 -15.74 -2.00
N SER A 164 -20.10 -16.41 -2.84
CA SER A 164 -19.69 -15.91 -4.15
C SER A 164 -20.84 -15.75 -5.12
N LEU A 165 -21.92 -16.53 -4.97
CA LEU A 165 -23.12 -16.42 -5.79
C LEU A 165 -24.02 -15.23 -5.39
N VAL A 166 -23.95 -14.80 -4.14
CA VAL A 166 -24.82 -13.77 -3.57
C VAL A 166 -24.13 -12.39 -3.54
N THR A 167 -22.81 -12.33 -3.60
CA THR A 167 -22.01 -11.08 -3.55
C THR A 167 -21.38 -10.71 -4.88
#